data_90063037281c2b1b49489081f3dc8c1d
#
_entry.id   90063037281c2b1b49489081f3dc8c1d
#
_cell.length_a   1.000
_cell.length_b   1.000
_cell.length_c   1.000
_cell.angle_alpha   90.00
_cell.angle_beta   90.00
_cell.angle_gamma   90.00
#
_symmetry.space_group_name_H-M   'P 1'
#
loop_
_entity.id
_entity.type
_entity.pdbx_description
1 polymer ?
#
loop_
_entity_poly.entity_id
_entity_poly.type
_entity_poly.pdbx_seq_one_letter_code
_entity_poly.pdbx_strand_id
1 'polypeptide(L)'
;VPGAYNPLTAKLIEDNVLIDSIESQDLKGTSGKLNMMFSNPIKWKSGPDTSFRFIFSVKDTKEFENATLEAISDDIDYAPGFMQIYCEGAAMRHLGSNDQYDRLAIFLKNISFDKEGDKIPKIEGQIKNKVLEYIENPEDCIWSRLLTPMDLKNIFYFPQGNIDHTALTNGQSYFDRTYSSQPDTNFYQLSDYENLYICGASTYPCGSIAGTPGYMCSQQLIRNTNRK
;
A
#
# COMPACT_ATOMS: atom_id res chain seq x y z
N VAL A 1 3.83 -12.08 12.53
CA VAL A 1 3.41 -10.75 12.07
C VAL A 1 3.81 -10.59 10.65
N PRO A 2 2.86 -10.44 9.72
CA PRO A 2 3.15 -10.57 8.30
C PRO A 2 4.26 -9.65 7.80
N GLY A 3 4.28 -8.39 8.22
CA GLY A 3 5.32 -7.45 7.79
C GLY A 3 6.67 -7.63 8.47
N ALA A 4 6.70 -8.28 9.63
CA ALA A 4 7.92 -8.67 10.33
C ALA A 4 8.23 -10.18 10.14
N TYR A 5 7.36 -10.91 9.47
CA TYR A 5 7.60 -12.30 9.08
C TYR A 5 8.60 -12.34 7.92
N ASN A 6 9.78 -11.91 8.25
CA ASN A 6 10.97 -12.22 7.49
C ASN A 6 11.41 -13.64 7.91
N PRO A 7 11.81 -14.53 6.99
CA PRO A 7 12.41 -15.82 7.34
C PRO A 7 13.54 -15.74 8.36
N LEU A 8 14.17 -14.58 8.52
CA LEU A 8 15.18 -14.34 9.56
C LEU A 8 14.57 -14.11 10.96
N THR A 9 13.41 -13.47 11.05
CA THR A 9 12.71 -13.21 12.32
C THR A 9 11.80 -14.35 12.72
N ALA A 10 11.29 -15.14 11.77
CA ALA A 10 10.52 -16.34 12.04
C ALA A 10 11.29 -17.38 12.89
N LYS A 11 12.62 -17.41 12.75
CA LYS A 11 13.48 -18.28 13.57
C LYS A 11 13.59 -17.84 15.05
N LEU A 12 13.10 -16.66 15.40
CA LEU A 12 13.09 -16.15 16.77
C LEU A 12 11.79 -16.43 17.52
N ILE A 13 10.77 -16.92 16.81
CA ILE A 13 9.45 -17.22 17.36
C ILE A 13 9.23 -18.73 17.23
N GLU A 14 9.31 -19.44 18.32
CA GLU A 14 9.11 -20.90 18.39
C GLU A 14 7.63 -21.28 18.70
N ASP A 15 6.69 -20.38 18.41
CA ASP A 15 5.26 -20.58 18.63
C ASP A 15 4.59 -21.00 17.32
N ASN A 16 4.43 -22.31 17.14
CA ASN A 16 3.81 -22.87 15.94
C ASN A 16 2.35 -22.44 15.78
N VAL A 17 1.60 -22.25 16.85
CA VAL A 17 0.20 -21.81 16.79
C VAL A 17 0.12 -20.39 16.25
N LEU A 18 1.01 -19.50 16.69
CA LEU A 18 1.10 -18.15 16.19
C LEU A 18 1.55 -18.12 14.72
N ILE A 19 2.54 -18.94 14.35
CA ILE A 19 3.03 -19.05 12.97
C ILE A 19 1.91 -19.53 12.05
N ASP A 20 1.21 -20.59 12.39
CA ASP A 20 0.08 -21.13 11.62
C ASP A 20 -1.05 -20.10 11.49
N SER A 21 -1.34 -19.36 12.55
CA SER A 21 -2.33 -18.26 12.53
C SER A 21 -1.94 -17.14 11.57
N ILE A 22 -0.66 -16.78 11.50
CA ILE A 22 -0.14 -15.78 10.57
C ILE A 22 -0.18 -16.29 9.12
N GLU A 23 0.23 -17.54 8.90
CA GLU A 23 0.31 -18.14 7.57
C GLU A 23 -1.07 -18.42 6.96
N SER A 24 -2.09 -18.63 7.81
CA SER A 24 -3.49 -18.81 7.36
C SER A 24 -4.18 -17.50 6.94
N GLN A 25 -3.58 -16.34 7.20
CA GLN A 25 -4.17 -15.05 6.86
C GLN A 25 -4.16 -14.79 5.35
N ASP A 26 -5.19 -14.09 4.86
CA ASP A 26 -5.15 -13.50 3.53
C ASP A 26 -4.20 -12.30 3.54
N LEU A 27 -3.11 -12.44 2.79
CA LEU A 27 -2.06 -11.42 2.69
C LEU A 27 -2.01 -10.76 1.32
N LYS A 28 -2.92 -11.12 0.39
CA LYS A 28 -2.84 -10.70 -1.00
C LYS A 28 -3.01 -9.19 -1.15
N GLY A 29 -2.02 -8.54 -1.75
CA GLY A 29 -2.07 -7.12 -2.07
C GLY A 29 -2.61 -6.87 -3.47
N THR A 30 -3.35 -5.77 -3.63
CA THR A 30 -3.89 -5.31 -4.92
C THR A 30 -3.50 -3.87 -5.24
N SER A 31 -2.48 -3.34 -4.57
CA SER A 31 -2.03 -1.96 -4.78
C SER A 31 -0.75 -1.92 -5.59
N GLY A 32 -0.62 -0.90 -6.42
CA GLY A 32 0.60 -0.62 -7.17
C GLY A 32 0.95 0.86 -7.14
N LYS A 33 2.13 1.19 -7.67
CA LYS A 33 2.59 2.56 -7.81
C LYS A 33 3.24 2.76 -9.18
N LEU A 34 2.67 3.62 -10.02
CA LEU A 34 3.35 4.09 -11.22
C LEU A 34 4.10 5.37 -10.90
N ASN A 35 5.40 5.37 -11.15
CA ASN A 35 6.24 6.57 -11.11
C ASN A 35 6.49 7.03 -12.54
N MET A 36 6.39 8.35 -12.78
CA MET A 36 6.68 8.96 -14.07
C MET A 36 7.63 10.15 -13.88
N MET A 37 8.53 10.35 -14.84
CA MET A 37 9.48 11.47 -14.87
C MET A 37 9.33 12.24 -16.17
N PHE A 38 9.36 13.55 -16.06
CA PHE A 38 9.26 14.48 -17.18
C PHE A 38 10.50 15.38 -17.25
N SER A 39 10.94 15.70 -18.45
CA SER A 39 12.10 16.58 -18.67
C SER A 39 11.81 18.07 -18.40
N ASN A 40 10.53 18.44 -18.40
CA ASN A 40 10.05 19.80 -18.11
C ASN A 40 8.85 19.75 -17.14
N PRO A 41 8.49 20.89 -16.52
CA PRO A 41 7.27 20.99 -15.72
C PRO A 41 6.03 20.57 -16.50
N ILE A 42 5.20 19.77 -15.86
CA ILE A 42 3.96 19.24 -16.44
C ILE A 42 2.97 20.38 -16.65
N LYS A 43 2.37 20.41 -17.83
CA LYS A 43 1.27 21.33 -18.18
C LYS A 43 -0.02 20.53 -18.24
N TRP A 44 -0.91 20.78 -17.30
CA TRP A 44 -2.21 20.12 -17.25
C TRP A 44 -3.22 20.78 -18.16
N LYS A 45 -4.00 20.01 -18.92
CA LYS A 45 -5.11 20.52 -19.75
C LYS A 45 -6.20 21.22 -18.94
N SER A 46 -6.29 20.94 -17.65
CA SER A 46 -7.20 21.60 -16.70
C SER A 46 -6.77 23.03 -16.31
N GLY A 47 -5.62 23.49 -16.81
CA GLY A 47 -5.04 24.77 -16.47
C GLY A 47 -3.89 24.68 -15.46
N PRO A 48 -3.42 25.83 -14.93
CA PRO A 48 -2.26 25.87 -14.04
C PRO A 48 -2.41 24.92 -12.84
N ASP A 49 -1.33 24.27 -12.49
CA ASP A 49 -1.27 23.36 -11.36
C ASP A 49 -1.36 24.12 -10.04
N THR A 50 -2.56 24.22 -9.50
CA THR A 50 -2.85 24.76 -8.18
C THR A 50 -3.10 23.65 -7.15
N SER A 51 -3.08 22.38 -7.59
CA SER A 51 -3.28 21.21 -6.76
C SER A 51 -2.08 20.27 -6.86
N PHE A 52 -1.67 19.74 -5.73
CA PHE A 52 -0.59 18.74 -5.68
C PHE A 52 -1.12 17.30 -5.74
N ARG A 53 -2.43 17.13 -5.89
CA ARG A 53 -3.07 15.82 -5.91
C ARG A 53 -4.33 15.82 -6.77
N PHE A 54 -4.44 14.81 -7.64
CA PHE A 54 -5.64 14.51 -8.42
C PHE A 54 -6.14 13.11 -8.06
N ILE A 55 -7.45 12.90 -8.22
CA ILE A 55 -8.07 11.60 -8.01
C ILE A 55 -8.88 11.25 -9.26
N PHE A 56 -8.62 10.07 -9.81
CA PHE A 56 -9.47 9.42 -10.78
C PHE A 56 -10.26 8.31 -10.09
N SER A 57 -11.52 8.22 -10.39
CA SER A 57 -12.37 7.11 -9.93
C SER A 57 -13.21 6.59 -11.07
N VAL A 58 -13.72 5.39 -10.90
CA VAL A 58 -14.77 4.80 -11.75
C VAL A 58 -16.12 5.50 -11.51
N LYS A 59 -17.09 5.25 -12.38
CA LYS A 59 -18.40 5.91 -12.36
C LYS A 59 -19.26 5.52 -11.16
N ASP A 60 -19.17 4.27 -10.72
CA ASP A 60 -19.99 3.75 -9.65
C ASP A 60 -19.28 2.65 -8.84
N THR A 61 -19.89 2.26 -7.72
CA THR A 61 -19.33 1.26 -6.80
C THR A 61 -19.28 -0.14 -7.40
N LYS A 62 -20.19 -0.49 -8.30
CA LYS A 62 -20.23 -1.81 -8.93
C LYS A 62 -19.05 -1.99 -9.91
N GLU A 63 -18.72 -0.95 -10.66
CA GLU A 63 -17.53 -0.95 -11.53
C GLU A 63 -16.25 -1.09 -10.68
N PHE A 64 -16.18 -0.41 -9.54
CA PHE A 64 -15.06 -0.56 -8.60
C PHE A 64 -14.97 -1.96 -7.99
N GLU A 65 -16.09 -2.54 -7.60
CA GLU A 65 -16.17 -3.90 -7.07
C GLU A 65 -15.70 -4.93 -8.11
N ASN A 66 -16.19 -4.84 -9.35
CA ASN A 66 -15.76 -5.71 -10.43
C ASN A 66 -14.25 -5.64 -10.68
N ALA A 67 -13.69 -4.43 -10.78
CA ALA A 67 -12.25 -4.24 -10.95
C ALA A 67 -11.44 -4.83 -9.79
N THR A 68 -11.97 -4.77 -8.57
CA THR A 68 -11.34 -5.36 -7.39
C THR A 68 -11.37 -6.89 -7.44
N LEU A 69 -12.51 -7.47 -7.82
CA LEU A 69 -12.64 -8.93 -7.95
C LEU A 69 -11.74 -9.49 -9.05
N GLU A 70 -11.63 -8.82 -10.18
CA GLU A 70 -10.72 -9.18 -11.27
C GLU A 70 -9.26 -9.16 -10.81
N ALA A 71 -8.84 -8.13 -10.09
CA ALA A 71 -7.50 -8.03 -9.54
C ALA A 71 -7.17 -9.12 -8.52
N ILE A 72 -8.13 -9.50 -7.67
CA ILE A 72 -7.98 -10.57 -6.68
C ILE A 72 -7.92 -11.95 -7.35
N SER A 73 -8.65 -12.15 -8.43
CA SER A 73 -8.68 -13.43 -9.17
C SER A 73 -7.41 -13.68 -9.99
N ASP A 74 -6.51 -12.71 -10.10
CA ASP A 74 -5.36 -12.73 -11.04
C ASP A 74 -5.75 -12.75 -12.53
N ASP A 75 -7.00 -12.44 -12.84
CA ASP A 75 -7.46 -12.26 -14.21
C ASP A 75 -7.13 -10.82 -14.66
N ILE A 76 -6.51 -10.68 -15.85
CA ILE A 76 -5.65 -9.53 -16.10
C ILE A 76 -6.15 -8.67 -17.25
N ASP A 77 -7.39 -8.28 -17.27
CA ASP A 77 -7.76 -7.10 -18.03
C ASP A 77 -7.88 -5.91 -17.06
N TYR A 78 -6.77 -5.13 -17.00
CA TYR A 78 -6.67 -4.01 -16.09
C TYR A 78 -7.64 -2.89 -16.45
N ALA A 79 -8.62 -2.67 -15.60
CA ALA A 79 -9.37 -1.42 -15.55
C ALA A 79 -8.92 -0.63 -14.30
N PRO A 80 -8.34 0.58 -14.45
CA PRO A 80 -7.97 1.38 -13.30
C PRO A 80 -9.24 1.85 -12.59
N GLY A 81 -9.66 1.10 -11.57
CA GLY A 81 -10.82 1.45 -10.77
C GLY A 81 -10.60 2.71 -9.93
N PHE A 82 -9.34 3.01 -9.60
CA PHE A 82 -8.98 4.14 -8.76
C PHE A 82 -7.50 4.49 -8.90
N MET A 83 -7.23 5.78 -9.14
CA MET A 83 -5.87 6.31 -9.17
C MET A 83 -5.78 7.59 -8.34
N GLN A 84 -4.75 7.72 -7.52
CA GLN A 84 -4.37 8.98 -6.89
C GLN A 84 -3.05 9.44 -7.50
N ILE A 85 -3.06 10.60 -8.13
CA ILE A 85 -1.89 11.21 -8.75
C ILE A 85 -1.33 12.26 -7.80
N TYR A 86 -0.09 12.09 -7.39
CA TYR A 86 0.66 13.03 -6.58
C TYR A 86 1.65 13.78 -7.47
N CYS A 87 1.50 15.11 -7.56
CA CYS A 87 2.36 16.00 -8.34
C CYS A 87 3.60 16.34 -7.50
N GLU A 88 4.49 15.35 -7.33
CA GLU A 88 5.66 15.47 -6.45
C GLU A 88 6.60 16.59 -6.90
N GLY A 89 6.84 16.73 -8.22
CA GLY A 89 7.69 17.79 -8.75
C GLY A 89 7.13 19.19 -8.50
N ALA A 90 5.80 19.38 -8.70
CA ALA A 90 5.14 20.64 -8.40
C ALA A 90 5.22 20.98 -6.91
N ALA A 91 4.99 20.01 -6.04
CA ALA A 91 5.10 20.18 -4.59
C ALA A 91 6.54 20.57 -4.18
N MET A 92 7.54 19.89 -4.73
CA MET A 92 8.95 20.19 -4.44
C MET A 92 9.36 21.58 -4.93
N ARG A 93 8.92 22.01 -6.11
CA ARG A 93 9.15 23.39 -6.59
C ARG A 93 8.48 24.43 -5.68
N HIS A 94 7.27 24.17 -5.21
CA HIS A 94 6.61 25.03 -4.22
C HIS A 94 7.42 25.16 -2.91
N LEU A 95 8.13 24.12 -2.52
CA LEU A 95 9.03 24.12 -1.37
C LEU A 95 10.45 24.68 -1.68
N GLY A 96 10.64 25.24 -2.88
CA GLY A 96 11.89 25.90 -3.27
C GLY A 96 12.93 24.98 -3.92
N SER A 97 12.57 23.78 -4.34
CA SER A 97 13.47 22.91 -5.14
C SER A 97 13.70 23.51 -6.53
N ASN A 98 14.95 23.51 -6.95
CA ASN A 98 15.37 23.87 -8.32
C ASN A 98 15.55 22.64 -9.22
N ASP A 99 14.87 21.54 -8.93
CA ASP A 99 14.92 20.32 -9.73
C ASP A 99 14.38 20.61 -11.14
N GLN A 100 15.18 20.28 -12.16
CA GLN A 100 14.81 20.51 -13.56
C GLN A 100 13.75 19.50 -14.06
N TYR A 101 13.66 18.35 -13.42
CA TYR A 101 12.72 17.30 -13.78
C TYR A 101 11.41 17.46 -13.02
N ASP A 102 10.30 17.09 -13.66
CA ASP A 102 9.04 16.93 -12.94
C ASP A 102 8.73 15.45 -12.68
N ARG A 103 7.95 15.18 -11.64
CA ARG A 103 7.66 13.82 -11.19
C ARG A 103 6.21 13.67 -10.79
N LEU A 104 5.63 12.53 -11.22
CA LEU A 104 4.36 12.04 -10.72
C LEU A 104 4.58 10.72 -9.99
N ALA A 105 3.93 10.58 -8.85
CA ALA A 105 3.75 9.31 -8.16
C ALA A 105 2.26 8.98 -8.17
N ILE A 106 1.89 7.85 -8.76
CA ILE A 106 0.49 7.47 -8.96
C ILE A 106 0.23 6.21 -8.15
N PHE A 107 -0.60 6.35 -7.13
CA PHE A 107 -1.09 5.22 -6.36
C PHE A 107 -2.27 4.58 -7.08
N LEU A 108 -2.23 3.27 -7.18
CA LEU A 108 -3.17 2.45 -7.94
C LEU A 108 -3.78 1.40 -7.04
N LYS A 109 -5.07 1.15 -7.25
CA LYS A 109 -5.76 -0.04 -6.74
C LYS A 109 -6.03 -1.00 -7.89
N ASN A 110 -6.40 -2.24 -7.55
CA ASN A 110 -6.79 -3.27 -8.52
C ASN A 110 -5.67 -3.63 -9.50
N ILE A 111 -4.44 -3.71 -8.98
CA ILE A 111 -3.31 -4.32 -9.70
C ILE A 111 -3.20 -5.76 -9.22
N SER A 112 -3.37 -6.71 -10.12
CA SER A 112 -3.22 -8.13 -9.82
C SER A 112 -1.83 -8.47 -9.27
N PHE A 113 -1.79 -9.44 -8.35
CA PHE A 113 -0.56 -10.07 -7.92
C PHE A 113 -0.06 -11.03 -9.02
N ASP A 114 0.32 -10.45 -10.19
CA ASP A 114 0.81 -11.19 -11.33
C ASP A 114 2.16 -11.84 -11.02
N LYS A 115 2.20 -13.17 -11.06
CA LYS A 115 3.43 -13.94 -10.80
C LYS A 115 4.31 -14.08 -12.04
N GLU A 116 3.74 -13.92 -13.23
CA GLU A 116 4.44 -14.13 -14.49
C GLU A 116 5.17 -12.88 -14.98
N GLY A 117 4.64 -11.70 -14.67
CA GLY A 117 5.28 -10.42 -14.96
C GLY A 117 5.26 -9.96 -16.42
N ASP A 118 4.88 -10.82 -17.36
CA ASP A 118 4.87 -10.56 -18.82
C ASP A 118 3.80 -9.55 -19.25
N LYS A 119 2.73 -9.42 -18.47
CA LYS A 119 1.63 -8.47 -18.70
C LYS A 119 1.90 -7.07 -18.17
N ILE A 120 2.89 -6.91 -17.29
CA ILE A 120 3.19 -5.64 -16.63
C ILE A 120 3.47 -4.49 -17.60
N PRO A 121 4.27 -4.67 -18.67
CA PRO A 121 4.51 -3.60 -19.64
C PRO A 121 3.23 -3.10 -20.32
N LYS A 122 2.27 -4.00 -20.59
CA LYS A 122 0.96 -3.62 -21.16
C LYS A 122 0.16 -2.78 -20.17
N ILE A 123 0.06 -3.23 -18.91
CA ILE A 123 -0.64 -2.53 -17.83
C ILE A 123 -0.01 -1.16 -17.60
N GLU A 124 1.31 -1.08 -17.47
CA GLU A 124 2.04 0.18 -17.34
C GLU A 124 1.70 1.15 -18.48
N GLY A 125 1.74 0.68 -19.72
CA GLY A 125 1.41 1.47 -20.90
C GLY A 125 -0.04 1.99 -20.88
N GLN A 126 -1.00 1.18 -20.47
CA GLN A 126 -2.40 1.58 -20.35
C GLN A 126 -2.59 2.69 -19.30
N ILE A 127 -1.99 2.54 -18.12
CA ILE A 127 -2.07 3.54 -17.05
C ILE A 127 -1.37 4.83 -17.47
N LYS A 128 -0.13 4.72 -17.99
CA LYS A 128 0.65 5.85 -18.48
C LYS A 128 -0.13 6.65 -19.52
N ASN A 129 -0.65 5.99 -20.55
CA ASN A 129 -1.40 6.64 -21.62
C ASN A 129 -2.65 7.35 -21.07
N LYS A 130 -3.36 6.72 -20.12
CA LYS A 130 -4.52 7.33 -19.47
C LYS A 130 -4.17 8.61 -18.75
N VAL A 131 -3.04 8.67 -18.07
CA VAL A 131 -2.57 9.89 -17.40
C VAL A 131 -2.14 10.96 -18.41
N LEU A 132 -1.43 10.57 -19.47
CA LEU A 132 -0.96 11.47 -20.51
C LEU A 132 -2.09 12.13 -21.31
N GLU A 133 -3.30 11.55 -21.38
CA GLU A 133 -4.49 12.17 -21.97
C GLU A 133 -4.83 13.52 -21.34
N TYR A 134 -4.44 13.79 -20.11
CA TYR A 134 -4.73 15.02 -19.36
C TYR A 134 -3.58 16.03 -19.35
N ILE A 135 -2.47 15.72 -20.05
CA ILE A 135 -1.25 16.53 -20.08
C ILE A 135 -1.11 17.16 -21.48
N GLU A 136 -0.71 18.45 -21.53
CA GLU A 136 -0.51 19.19 -22.78
C GLU A 136 0.85 18.88 -23.44
N ASN A 137 1.86 18.53 -22.61
CA ASN A 137 3.22 18.21 -23.04
C ASN A 137 3.59 16.73 -22.74
N PRO A 138 2.82 15.75 -23.28
CA PRO A 138 3.05 14.33 -22.98
C PRO A 138 4.39 13.80 -23.50
N GLU A 139 4.97 14.46 -24.53
CA GLU A 139 6.29 14.16 -25.11
C GLU A 139 7.45 14.37 -24.13
N ASP A 140 7.25 15.20 -23.11
CA ASP A 140 8.24 15.43 -22.06
C ASP A 140 8.36 14.25 -21.07
N CYS A 141 7.48 13.24 -21.13
CA CYS A 141 7.58 12.02 -20.32
C CYS A 141 8.74 11.16 -20.80
N ILE A 142 9.86 11.22 -20.08
CA ILE A 142 11.10 10.53 -20.43
C ILE A 142 11.27 9.16 -19.78
N TRP A 143 10.49 8.85 -18.74
CA TRP A 143 10.58 7.57 -18.03
C TRP A 143 9.30 7.25 -17.27
N SER A 144 9.01 5.96 -17.18
CA SER A 144 7.96 5.45 -16.28
C SER A 144 8.36 4.08 -15.73
N ARG A 145 7.83 3.72 -14.56
CA ARG A 145 7.95 2.38 -13.99
C ARG A 145 6.75 2.09 -13.09
N LEU A 146 6.07 1.01 -13.39
CA LEU A 146 5.03 0.45 -12.53
C LEU A 146 5.67 -0.49 -11.51
N LEU A 147 5.43 -0.23 -10.23
CA LEU A 147 5.68 -1.15 -9.13
C LEU A 147 4.39 -1.90 -8.85
N THR A 148 4.43 -3.22 -9.02
CA THR A 148 3.31 -4.13 -8.78
C THR A 148 3.32 -4.65 -7.34
N PRO A 149 2.28 -5.38 -6.88
CA PRO A 149 2.35 -6.10 -5.62
C PRO A 149 3.54 -7.05 -5.54
N MET A 150 3.96 -7.66 -6.66
CA MET A 150 5.16 -8.51 -6.70
C MET A 150 6.45 -7.70 -6.46
N ASP A 151 6.57 -6.50 -7.03
CA ASP A 151 7.68 -5.60 -6.73
C ASP A 151 7.67 -5.17 -5.27
N LEU A 152 6.48 -4.85 -4.71
CA LEU A 152 6.35 -4.48 -3.30
C LEU A 152 6.80 -5.62 -2.38
N LYS A 153 6.49 -6.87 -2.73
CA LYS A 153 6.98 -8.04 -2.02
C LYS A 153 8.50 -8.17 -2.12
N ASN A 154 9.05 -8.09 -3.34
CA ASN A 154 10.44 -8.42 -3.59
C ASN A 154 11.41 -7.31 -3.17
N ILE A 155 11.00 -6.04 -3.28
CA ILE A 155 11.85 -4.87 -2.99
C ILE A 155 11.68 -4.43 -1.54
N PHE A 156 10.44 -4.40 -1.04
CA PHE A 156 10.10 -3.84 0.27
C PHE A 156 9.70 -4.91 1.29
N TYR A 157 9.67 -6.18 0.89
CA TYR A 157 9.31 -7.31 1.75
C TYR A 157 7.90 -7.24 2.34
N PHE A 158 6.98 -6.53 1.66
CA PHE A 158 5.58 -6.54 2.06
C PHE A 158 4.96 -7.93 1.83
N PRO A 159 4.24 -8.48 2.81
CA PRO A 159 3.61 -9.79 2.67
C PRO A 159 2.69 -9.82 1.46
N GLN A 160 2.97 -10.68 0.49
CA GLN A 160 2.29 -10.76 -0.79
C GLN A 160 1.99 -9.38 -1.43
N GLY A 161 2.91 -8.42 -1.25
CA GLY A 161 2.78 -7.07 -1.77
C GLY A 161 1.67 -6.23 -1.14
N ASN A 162 1.15 -6.62 0.01
CA ASN A 162 0.08 -5.91 0.68
C ASN A 162 0.64 -4.75 1.53
N ILE A 163 0.24 -3.52 1.21
CA ILE A 163 0.68 -2.32 1.93
C ILE A 163 0.12 -2.24 3.35
N ASP A 164 -0.99 -2.91 3.63
CA ASP A 164 -1.58 -3.04 4.96
C ASP A 164 -1.11 -4.30 5.70
N HIS A 165 -0.23 -5.06 5.10
CA HIS A 165 0.40 -6.31 5.55
C HIS A 165 -0.55 -7.51 5.66
N THR A 166 -1.84 -7.28 5.89
CA THR A 166 -2.93 -8.26 5.82
C THR A 166 -4.11 -7.66 5.08
N ALA A 167 -4.88 -8.46 4.37
CA ALA A 167 -6.09 -7.99 3.73
C ALA A 167 -7.13 -7.56 4.77
N LEU A 168 -7.94 -6.55 4.43
CA LEU A 168 -9.04 -6.06 5.26
C LEU A 168 -10.31 -6.86 4.94
N THR A 169 -10.32 -8.14 5.31
CA THR A 169 -11.41 -9.09 5.10
C THR A 169 -12.04 -9.49 6.42
N ASN A 170 -13.10 -10.31 6.37
CA ASN A 170 -13.74 -10.85 7.57
C ASN A 170 -12.72 -11.65 8.40
N GLY A 171 -12.70 -11.42 9.71
CA GLY A 171 -11.74 -12.03 10.64
C GLY A 171 -10.33 -11.41 10.60
N GLN A 172 -10.10 -10.38 9.75
CA GLN A 172 -8.83 -9.68 9.65
C GLN A 172 -9.00 -8.15 9.64
N SER A 173 -10.15 -7.67 10.10
CA SER A 173 -10.51 -6.25 10.10
C SER A 173 -10.72 -5.74 11.52
N TYR A 174 -10.57 -4.45 11.72
CA TYR A 174 -10.81 -3.80 13.01
C TYR A 174 -10.13 -4.51 14.20
N PHE A 175 -10.91 -4.94 15.18
CA PHE A 175 -10.42 -5.57 16.41
C PHE A 175 -9.92 -7.02 16.22
N ASP A 176 -10.20 -7.64 15.07
CA ASP A 176 -9.63 -8.94 14.72
C ASP A 176 -8.13 -8.83 14.33
N ARG A 177 -7.61 -7.59 14.11
CA ARG A 177 -6.20 -7.33 13.79
C ARG A 177 -5.33 -7.30 15.04
N THR A 178 -5.34 -8.40 15.77
CA THR A 178 -4.51 -8.63 16.96
C THR A 178 -3.81 -9.97 16.87
N TYR A 179 -2.70 -10.10 17.56
CA TYR A 179 -1.93 -11.35 17.69
C TYR A 179 -1.78 -11.75 19.17
N SER A 180 -2.62 -11.18 20.01
CA SER A 180 -2.64 -11.44 21.46
C SER A 180 -3.55 -12.61 21.78
N SER A 181 -3.13 -13.46 22.72
CA SER A 181 -4.00 -14.46 23.34
C SER A 181 -5.02 -13.84 24.31
N GLN A 182 -4.81 -12.58 24.72
CA GLN A 182 -5.66 -11.82 25.64
C GLN A 182 -6.00 -10.44 25.09
N PRO A 183 -6.73 -10.34 23.97
CA PRO A 183 -6.93 -9.06 23.27
C PRO A 183 -7.67 -8.00 24.10
N ASP A 184 -8.54 -8.39 25.02
CA ASP A 184 -9.29 -7.45 25.85
C ASP A 184 -8.41 -6.64 26.83
N THR A 185 -7.30 -7.23 27.26
CA THR A 185 -6.38 -6.63 28.23
C THR A 185 -5.06 -6.23 27.65
N ASN A 186 -4.55 -7.01 26.70
CA ASN A 186 -3.20 -6.90 26.14
C ASN A 186 -3.21 -6.94 24.59
N PHE A 187 -4.04 -6.16 23.96
CA PHE A 187 -4.31 -6.18 22.51
C PHE A 187 -3.05 -6.20 21.62
N TYR A 188 -2.02 -5.46 22.00
CA TYR A 188 -0.78 -5.33 21.22
C TYR A 188 0.32 -6.29 21.64
N GLN A 189 0.10 -7.12 22.68
CA GLN A 189 1.05 -8.15 23.06
C GLN A 189 1.06 -9.26 22.01
N LEU A 190 2.24 -9.78 21.69
CA LEU A 190 2.37 -10.88 20.75
C LEU A 190 2.14 -12.22 21.48
N SER A 191 1.03 -12.88 21.18
CA SER A 191 0.67 -14.17 21.82
C SER A 191 0.80 -14.07 23.36
N ASP A 192 1.43 -15.03 23.98
CA ASP A 192 1.70 -15.08 25.43
C ASP A 192 3.11 -14.57 25.81
N TYR A 193 3.85 -13.99 24.85
CA TYR A 193 5.20 -13.49 25.13
C TYR A 193 5.16 -12.27 26.05
N GLU A 194 5.71 -12.41 27.25
CA GLU A 194 5.88 -11.27 28.14
C GLU A 194 6.84 -10.23 27.51
N ASN A 195 6.47 -8.96 27.59
CA ASN A 195 7.27 -7.82 27.11
C ASN A 195 7.55 -7.79 25.59
N LEU A 196 6.84 -8.58 24.78
CA LEU A 196 6.91 -8.52 23.34
C LEU A 196 5.60 -7.96 22.78
N TYR A 197 5.70 -6.82 22.12
CA TYR A 197 4.55 -6.08 21.60
C TYR A 197 4.71 -5.81 20.12
N ILE A 198 3.58 -5.71 19.45
CA ILE A 198 3.50 -5.48 18.02
C ILE A 198 2.60 -4.31 17.72
N CYS A 199 3.08 -3.43 16.83
CA CYS A 199 2.31 -2.34 16.28
C CYS A 199 2.72 -2.08 14.83
N GLY A 200 1.87 -1.42 14.08
CA GLY A 200 2.12 -1.10 12.68
C GLY A 200 0.95 -1.46 11.79
N ALA A 201 1.18 -1.55 10.48
CA ALA A 201 0.11 -1.71 9.49
C ALA A 201 -0.71 -3.00 9.66
N SER A 202 -0.12 -4.06 10.21
CA SER A 202 -0.79 -5.35 10.45
C SER A 202 -1.64 -5.41 11.71
N THR A 203 -1.69 -4.36 12.54
CA THR A 203 -2.50 -4.30 13.76
C THR A 203 -3.56 -3.20 13.66
N TYR A 204 -4.59 -3.27 14.54
CA TYR A 204 -5.60 -2.21 14.62
C TYR A 204 -4.96 -0.85 14.99
N PRO A 205 -5.42 0.25 14.43
CA PRO A 205 -6.48 0.40 13.42
C PRO A 205 -6.01 0.29 11.96
N CYS A 206 -4.89 -0.32 11.66
CA CYS A 206 -4.26 -0.38 10.35
C CYS A 206 -3.29 0.79 10.08
N GLY A 207 -2.64 0.76 8.89
CA GLY A 207 -1.58 1.68 8.49
C GLY A 207 -1.97 3.14 8.32
N SER A 208 -1.94 3.62 7.08
CA SER A 208 -2.25 5.02 6.67
C SER A 208 -1.25 6.08 7.14
N ILE A 209 -0.03 5.70 7.55
CA ILE A 209 1.08 6.61 7.93
C ILE A 209 0.77 7.49 9.17
N ALA A 210 -0.37 7.27 9.81
CA ALA A 210 -0.82 8.10 10.94
C ALA A 210 -0.12 7.79 12.27
N GLY A 211 0.65 6.69 12.35
CA GLY A 211 1.32 6.26 13.59
C GLY A 211 0.37 5.76 14.68
N THR A 212 -0.93 5.65 14.38
CA THR A 212 -1.97 5.32 15.37
C THR A 212 -1.75 3.98 16.07
N PRO A 213 -1.39 2.87 15.38
CA PRO A 213 -1.11 1.60 16.07
C PRO A 213 0.04 1.72 17.08
N GLY A 214 1.11 2.44 16.73
CA GLY A 214 2.24 2.70 17.63
C GLY A 214 1.84 3.51 18.84
N TYR A 215 1.06 4.58 18.64
CA TYR A 215 0.52 5.37 19.73
C TYR A 215 -0.35 4.54 20.68
N MET A 216 -1.30 3.78 20.14
CA MET A 216 -2.20 2.94 20.96
C MET A 216 -1.45 1.84 21.71
N CYS A 217 -0.47 1.22 21.07
CA CYS A 217 0.42 0.25 21.71
C CYS A 217 1.20 0.88 22.87
N SER A 218 1.79 2.06 22.68
CA SER A 218 2.53 2.76 23.75
C SER A 218 1.61 3.13 24.92
N GLN A 219 0.38 3.56 24.66
CA GLN A 219 -0.60 3.85 25.72
C GLN A 219 -0.99 2.59 26.52
N GLN A 220 -1.07 1.44 25.85
CA GLN A 220 -1.28 0.17 26.56
C GLN A 220 -0.10 -0.18 27.45
N LEU A 221 1.12 -0.07 26.96
CA LEU A 221 2.36 -0.32 27.73
C LEU A 221 2.41 0.54 29.00
N ILE A 222 2.18 1.85 28.88
CA ILE A 222 2.18 2.79 30.00
C ILE A 222 1.13 2.36 31.04
N ARG A 223 -0.08 2.01 30.62
CA ARG A 223 -1.14 1.58 31.52
C ARG A 223 -0.77 0.30 32.27
N ASN A 224 -0.17 -0.66 31.57
CA ASN A 224 0.22 -1.95 32.16
C ASN A 224 1.41 -1.79 33.15
N THR A 225 2.33 -0.88 32.88
CA THR A 225 3.44 -0.57 33.79
C THR A 225 2.95 0.11 35.08
N ASN A 226 1.97 1.00 34.99
CA ASN A 226 1.42 1.72 36.15
C ASN A 226 0.48 0.86 37.02
N ARG A 227 0.13 -0.35 36.59
CA ARG A 227 -0.70 -1.29 37.34
C ARG A 227 0.10 -2.31 38.14
N LYS A 228 1.42 -2.37 37.93
CA LYS A 228 2.35 -3.18 38.71
C LYS A 228 2.93 -2.33 39.85
#